data_f88523b1e6a0865fd6dcde8891f95099
#
_entry.id   f88523b1e6a0865fd6dcde8891f95099
#
_cell.length_a   1.000
_cell.length_b   1.000
_cell.length_c   1.000
_cell.angle_alpha   90.00
_cell.angle_beta   90.00
_cell.angle_gamma   90.00
#
_symmetry.space_group_name_H-M   'P 1'
#
loop_
_entity.id
_entity.type
_entity.pdbx_description
1 polymer ?
#
loop_
_entity_poly.entity_id
_entity_poly.type
_entity_poly.pdbx_seq_one_letter_code
_entity_poly.pdbx_strand_id
1 'polypeptide(L)'
;ENVIATIHGDIKAAKRHAAEINRLLKKTNFSDSIYQIKIEPAYNENGQFYDMLMAPELDSKNLDNDGFEGQLSLGEDSFYQKYETKIRLLTDKFMPVKDDDERVLEQHRREMEQYADYRNYLSFSMYEQVTDADGNVIRENFVDDMAGRDSGGEGQNPKYVALLAGFAMLYMQQTNRDSRIKLVLLDEAFSKMDQER
;
A
#
# COMPACT_ATOMS: atom_id res chain seq x y z
N GLU A 1 15.55 -1.43 -17.43
CA GLU A 1 15.18 -1.36 -15.99
C GLU A 1 14.19 -2.48 -15.70
N ASN A 2 14.41 -3.23 -14.64
CA ASN A 2 13.56 -4.39 -14.31
C ASN A 2 12.27 -3.90 -13.63
N VAL A 3 11.21 -3.75 -14.41
CA VAL A 3 9.89 -3.26 -13.96
C VAL A 3 9.35 -4.09 -12.78
N ILE A 4 9.51 -5.42 -12.83
CA ILE A 4 9.05 -6.32 -11.76
C ILE A 4 9.76 -5.98 -10.43
N ALA A 5 11.07 -5.76 -10.46
CA ALA A 5 11.84 -5.40 -9.26
C ALA A 5 11.44 -4.02 -8.72
N THR A 6 11.13 -3.06 -9.60
CA THR A 6 10.64 -1.73 -9.20
C THR A 6 9.29 -1.85 -8.49
N ILE A 7 8.31 -2.51 -9.11
CA ILE A 7 6.97 -2.71 -8.51
C ILE A 7 7.07 -3.48 -7.18
N HIS A 8 7.91 -4.54 -7.11
CA HIS A 8 8.18 -5.26 -5.87
C HIS A 8 8.70 -4.32 -4.76
N GLY A 9 9.69 -3.49 -5.07
CA GLY A 9 10.26 -2.52 -4.11
C GLY A 9 9.21 -1.54 -3.59
N ASP A 10 8.36 -1.03 -4.48
CA ASP A 10 7.30 -0.08 -4.15
C ASP A 10 6.21 -0.73 -3.27
N ILE A 11 5.79 -1.96 -3.58
CA ILE A 11 4.85 -2.72 -2.74
C ILE A 11 5.43 -2.94 -1.33
N LYS A 12 6.70 -3.31 -1.23
CA LYS A 12 7.37 -3.49 0.06
C LYS A 12 7.46 -2.18 0.84
N ALA A 13 7.75 -1.07 0.17
CA ALA A 13 7.75 0.26 0.79
C ALA A 13 6.36 0.61 1.33
N ALA A 14 5.30 0.41 0.54
CA ALA A 14 3.92 0.64 0.96
C ALA A 14 3.54 -0.19 2.19
N LYS A 15 3.90 -1.48 2.22
CA LYS A 15 3.65 -2.36 3.38
C LYS A 15 4.40 -1.91 4.62
N ARG A 16 5.66 -1.46 4.49
CA ARG A 16 6.42 -0.89 5.62
C ARG A 16 5.76 0.38 6.16
N HIS A 17 5.35 1.30 5.28
CA HIS A 17 4.66 2.52 5.67
C HIS A 17 3.34 2.21 6.40
N ALA A 18 2.54 1.28 5.90
CA ALA A 18 1.31 0.85 6.57
C ALA A 18 1.60 0.26 7.97
N ALA A 19 2.65 -0.54 8.12
CA ALA A 19 3.05 -1.09 9.40
C ALA A 19 3.49 0.01 10.39
N GLU A 20 4.18 1.05 9.93
CA GLU A 20 4.56 2.21 10.74
C GLU A 20 3.34 3.03 11.18
N ILE A 21 2.39 3.29 10.26
CA ILE A 21 1.13 3.96 10.57
C ILE A 21 0.35 3.13 11.61
N ASN A 22 0.22 1.83 11.42
CA ASN A 22 -0.45 0.93 12.36
C ASN A 22 0.20 0.97 13.75
N ARG A 23 1.53 1.07 13.81
CA ARG A 23 2.23 1.23 15.09
C ARG A 23 1.91 2.55 15.78
N LEU A 24 1.76 3.63 15.01
CA LEU A 24 1.36 4.93 15.55
C LEU A 24 -0.10 4.91 16.00
N LEU A 25 -1.00 4.33 15.20
CA LEU A 25 -2.42 4.19 15.56
C LEU A 25 -2.61 3.45 16.89
N LYS A 26 -1.77 2.45 17.18
CA LYS A 26 -1.80 1.73 18.47
C LYS A 26 -1.20 2.52 19.65
N LYS A 27 -0.28 3.44 19.38
CA LYS A 27 0.45 4.17 20.45
C LYS A 27 -0.19 5.50 20.84
N THR A 28 -0.93 6.09 19.92
CA THR A 28 -1.52 7.41 20.11
C THR A 28 -3.03 7.25 20.21
N ASN A 29 -3.61 7.77 21.30
CA ASN A 29 -5.05 7.81 21.49
C ASN A 29 -5.65 8.89 20.56
N PHE A 30 -5.68 8.58 19.25
CA PHE A 30 -6.39 9.42 18.29
C PHE A 30 -7.91 9.24 18.39
N SER A 31 -8.36 8.13 18.97
CA SER A 31 -9.75 7.79 19.17
C SER A 31 -9.87 6.70 20.24
N ASP A 32 -11.09 6.50 20.78
CA ASP A 32 -11.39 5.41 21.72
C ASP A 32 -11.31 4.01 21.07
N SER A 33 -11.34 3.94 19.74
CA SER A 33 -11.22 2.72 18.97
C SER A 33 -9.81 2.52 18.42
N ILE A 34 -9.37 1.27 18.31
CA ILE A 34 -8.09 0.90 17.69
C ILE A 34 -8.33 0.65 16.22
N TYR A 35 -7.71 1.46 15.37
CA TYR A 35 -7.78 1.29 13.92
C TYR A 35 -6.51 0.66 13.36
N GLN A 36 -6.68 -0.10 12.26
CA GLN A 36 -5.57 -0.73 11.56
C GLN A 36 -5.79 -0.69 10.04
N ILE A 37 -4.72 -0.41 9.29
CA ILE A 37 -4.69 -0.48 7.84
C ILE A 37 -4.22 -1.87 7.42
N LYS A 38 -4.96 -2.51 6.51
CA LYS A 38 -4.64 -3.80 5.91
C LYS A 38 -4.36 -3.62 4.43
N ILE A 39 -3.29 -4.25 3.96
CA ILE A 39 -2.92 -4.29 2.55
C ILE A 39 -3.00 -5.73 2.09
N GLU A 40 -3.86 -5.97 1.10
CA GLU A 40 -4.14 -7.27 0.51
C GLU A 40 -3.93 -7.23 -1.01
N PRO A 41 -3.84 -8.37 -1.69
CA PRO A 41 -3.89 -8.40 -3.14
C PRO A 41 -5.14 -7.70 -3.67
N ALA A 42 -5.02 -6.96 -4.78
CA ALA A 42 -6.17 -6.36 -5.42
C ALA A 42 -7.19 -7.42 -5.85
N TYR A 43 -8.47 -7.09 -5.77
CA TYR A 43 -9.57 -8.00 -6.18
C TYR A 43 -9.85 -7.94 -7.69
N ASN A 44 -9.04 -7.21 -8.45
CA ASN A 44 -9.10 -7.10 -9.91
C ASN A 44 -8.08 -8.06 -10.59
N GLU A 45 -8.00 -7.99 -11.92
CA GLU A 45 -7.08 -8.81 -12.70
C GLU A 45 -5.59 -8.62 -12.35
N ASN A 46 -5.21 -7.44 -11.82
CA ASN A 46 -3.83 -7.16 -11.45
C ASN A 46 -3.41 -7.89 -10.17
N GLY A 47 -4.36 -8.24 -9.29
CA GLY A 47 -4.09 -9.00 -8.07
C GLY A 47 -3.52 -10.39 -8.35
N GLN A 48 -3.73 -10.95 -9.55
CA GLN A 48 -3.13 -12.22 -9.95
C GLN A 48 -1.59 -12.22 -9.96
N PHE A 49 -0.97 -11.03 -10.06
CA PHE A 49 0.49 -10.89 -10.07
C PHE A 49 1.10 -10.76 -8.67
N TYR A 50 0.26 -10.58 -7.65
CA TYR A 50 0.73 -10.26 -6.30
C TYR A 50 1.69 -11.30 -5.71
N ASP A 51 1.40 -12.60 -5.86
CA ASP A 51 2.25 -13.68 -5.35
C ASP A 51 3.63 -13.70 -6.02
N MET A 52 3.68 -13.43 -7.33
CA MET A 52 4.93 -13.26 -8.08
C MET A 52 5.69 -12.01 -7.61
N LEU A 53 4.98 -10.87 -7.49
CA LEU A 53 5.58 -9.60 -7.07
C LEU A 53 6.06 -9.63 -5.62
N MET A 54 5.56 -10.54 -4.80
CA MET A 54 5.97 -10.72 -3.40
C MET A 54 6.83 -11.96 -3.17
N ALA A 55 7.33 -12.57 -4.24
CA ALA A 55 8.20 -13.74 -4.15
C ALA A 55 9.53 -13.39 -3.45
N PRO A 56 9.97 -14.21 -2.47
CA PRO A 56 11.21 -13.94 -1.70
C PRO A 56 12.47 -13.86 -2.57
N GLU A 57 12.43 -14.52 -3.72
CA GLU A 57 13.54 -14.52 -4.68
C GLU A 57 13.86 -13.13 -5.25
N LEU A 58 12.88 -12.22 -5.22
CA LEU A 58 13.09 -10.82 -5.63
C LEU A 58 13.84 -10.00 -4.57
N ASP A 59 13.86 -10.44 -3.32
CA ASP A 59 14.58 -9.75 -2.23
C ASP A 59 16.09 -9.86 -2.35
N SER A 60 16.59 -11.01 -2.81
CA SER A 60 18.02 -11.28 -2.95
C SER A 60 18.69 -10.45 -4.05
N LYS A 61 17.93 -9.98 -5.05
CA LYS A 61 18.45 -9.11 -6.12
C LYS A 61 18.89 -7.72 -5.68
N ASN A 62 18.47 -7.27 -4.50
CA ASN A 62 18.83 -5.95 -3.96
C ASN A 62 20.05 -5.96 -3.04
N LEU A 63 20.64 -7.13 -2.77
CA LEU A 63 21.72 -7.28 -1.79
C LEU A 63 23.11 -7.42 -2.40
N ASP A 64 23.25 -7.77 -3.68
CA ASP A 64 24.55 -8.09 -4.26
C ASP A 64 24.89 -7.25 -5.50
N ASN A 65 25.43 -6.06 -5.23
CA ASN A 65 26.35 -5.39 -6.14
C ASN A 65 27.82 -5.82 -5.89
N ASP A 66 28.05 -6.81 -5.03
CA ASP A 66 29.38 -7.34 -4.71
C ASP A 66 29.42 -8.88 -4.81
N GLY A 67 29.74 -9.36 -6.00
CA GLY A 67 30.67 -10.43 -6.22
C GLY A 67 30.43 -11.84 -5.66
N PHE A 68 29.26 -12.47 -5.87
CA PHE A 68 29.14 -13.93 -5.72
C PHE A 68 28.25 -14.52 -6.84
N GLU A 69 28.82 -14.68 -8.02
CA GLU A 69 28.15 -15.13 -9.26
C GLU A 69 27.69 -16.61 -9.23
N GLY A 70 27.94 -17.38 -8.20
CA GLY A 70 27.72 -18.83 -8.24
C GLY A 70 26.44 -19.34 -7.58
N GLN A 71 25.79 -18.58 -6.69
CA GLN A 71 24.64 -19.03 -5.92
C GLN A 71 23.31 -18.41 -6.35
N LEU A 72 23.35 -17.38 -7.19
CA LEU A 72 22.18 -16.64 -7.70
C LEU A 72 21.42 -17.40 -8.80
N SER A 73 22.08 -18.28 -9.57
CA SER A 73 21.46 -18.92 -10.73
C SER A 73 20.34 -19.91 -10.38
N LEU A 74 20.44 -20.65 -9.28
CA LEU A 74 19.45 -21.66 -8.90
C LEU A 74 18.13 -21.05 -8.40
N GLY A 75 18.20 -19.93 -7.69
CA GLY A 75 17.00 -19.22 -7.23
C GLY A 75 16.28 -18.47 -8.36
N GLU A 76 17.05 -17.92 -9.30
CA GLU A 76 16.52 -17.25 -10.49
C GLU A 76 15.80 -18.22 -11.41
N ASP A 77 16.42 -19.35 -11.72
CA ASP A 77 15.80 -20.38 -12.57
C ASP A 77 14.48 -20.90 -11.96
N SER A 78 14.45 -21.10 -10.64
CA SER A 78 13.24 -21.51 -9.93
C SER A 78 12.13 -20.46 -9.98
N PHE A 79 12.46 -19.17 -9.79
CA PHE A 79 11.52 -18.06 -9.87
C PHE A 79 10.93 -17.95 -11.29
N TYR A 80 11.80 -17.94 -12.32
CA TYR A 80 11.35 -17.86 -13.71
C TYR A 80 10.49 -19.05 -14.12
N GLN A 81 10.86 -20.28 -13.73
CA GLN A 81 10.04 -21.47 -14.01
C GLN A 81 8.66 -21.40 -13.34
N LYS A 82 8.62 -20.99 -12.08
CA LYS A 82 7.38 -20.91 -11.31
C LYS A 82 6.41 -19.85 -11.82
N TYR A 83 6.94 -18.71 -12.26
CA TYR A 83 6.14 -17.54 -12.61
C TYR A 83 6.22 -17.15 -14.11
N GLU A 84 6.76 -18.01 -14.96
CA GLU A 84 7.00 -17.74 -16.40
C GLU A 84 5.80 -17.07 -17.09
N THR A 85 4.62 -17.65 -16.92
CA THR A 85 3.40 -17.12 -17.54
C THR A 85 3.05 -15.73 -17.05
N LYS A 86 3.16 -15.49 -15.74
CA LYS A 86 2.85 -14.18 -15.13
C LYS A 86 3.89 -13.14 -15.50
N ILE A 87 5.17 -13.52 -15.52
CA ILE A 87 6.28 -12.66 -15.95
C ILE A 87 6.03 -12.21 -17.38
N ARG A 88 5.74 -13.15 -18.29
CA ARG A 88 5.47 -12.83 -19.68
C ARG A 88 4.25 -11.91 -19.84
N LEU A 89 3.12 -12.26 -19.21
CA LEU A 89 1.90 -11.45 -19.28
C LEU A 89 2.12 -10.02 -18.79
N LEU A 90 2.88 -9.85 -17.71
CA LEU A 90 3.16 -8.52 -17.18
C LEU A 90 4.17 -7.77 -18.06
N THR A 91 5.24 -8.44 -18.51
CA THR A 91 6.28 -7.84 -19.34
C THR A 91 5.74 -7.40 -20.70
N ASP A 92 4.84 -8.19 -21.30
CA ASP A 92 4.20 -7.86 -22.59
C ASP A 92 3.45 -6.50 -22.55
N LYS A 93 2.95 -6.10 -21.36
CA LYS A 93 2.31 -4.79 -21.16
C LYS A 93 3.28 -3.60 -21.32
N PHE A 94 4.56 -3.84 -21.17
CA PHE A 94 5.62 -2.83 -21.29
C PHE A 94 6.41 -2.92 -22.61
N MET A 95 6.03 -3.85 -23.50
CA MET A 95 6.70 -3.96 -24.78
C MET A 95 6.26 -2.82 -25.71
N PRO A 96 7.20 -2.18 -26.44
CA PRO A 96 6.86 -1.10 -27.34
C PRO A 96 5.90 -1.57 -28.45
N VAL A 97 4.82 -0.84 -28.64
CA VAL A 97 3.92 -1.01 -29.78
C VAL A 97 4.42 -0.11 -30.92
N LYS A 98 4.54 -0.69 -32.11
CA LYS A 98 4.84 0.05 -33.33
C LYS A 98 3.52 0.24 -34.09
N ASP A 99 2.97 1.43 -34.01
CA ASP A 99 1.75 1.81 -34.72
C ASP A 99 1.92 3.25 -35.23
N ASP A 100 1.29 3.57 -36.36
CA ASP A 100 1.29 4.92 -36.93
C ASP A 100 0.10 5.76 -36.41
N ASP A 101 -0.87 5.15 -35.72
CA ASP A 101 -2.00 5.84 -35.12
C ASP A 101 -1.64 6.35 -33.71
N GLU A 102 -1.59 7.67 -33.56
CA GLU A 102 -1.27 8.36 -32.31
C GLU A 102 -2.22 7.96 -31.15
N ARG A 103 -3.47 7.60 -31.47
CA ARG A 103 -4.45 7.15 -30.46
C ARG A 103 -4.07 5.81 -29.87
N VAL A 104 -3.56 4.89 -30.71
CA VAL A 104 -3.10 3.57 -30.26
C VAL A 104 -1.88 3.72 -29.37
N LEU A 105 -0.93 4.59 -29.76
CA LEU A 105 0.26 4.87 -28.97
C LEU A 105 -0.10 5.50 -27.63
N GLU A 106 -1.03 6.46 -27.60
CA GLU A 106 -1.48 7.12 -26.36
C GLU A 106 -2.22 6.14 -25.44
N GLN A 107 -3.07 5.26 -26.00
CA GLN A 107 -3.73 4.22 -25.22
C GLN A 107 -2.72 3.27 -24.60
N HIS A 108 -1.75 2.81 -25.38
CA HIS A 108 -0.68 1.93 -24.87
C HIS A 108 0.13 2.59 -23.76
N ARG A 109 0.46 3.88 -23.91
CA ARG A 109 1.16 4.64 -22.87
C ARG A 109 0.37 4.67 -21.56
N ARG A 110 -0.94 4.92 -21.62
CA ARG A 110 -1.81 4.91 -20.41
C ARG A 110 -1.89 3.53 -19.77
N GLU A 111 -1.96 2.47 -20.59
CA GLU A 111 -1.91 1.09 -20.08
C GLU A 111 -0.58 0.81 -19.36
N MET A 112 0.55 1.21 -19.95
CA MET A 112 1.86 1.07 -19.33
C MET A 112 1.94 1.82 -18.00
N GLU A 113 1.46 3.07 -17.93
CA GLU A 113 1.40 3.86 -16.70
C GLU A 113 0.54 3.17 -15.63
N GLN A 114 -0.60 2.60 -16.03
CA GLN A 114 -1.47 1.84 -15.13
C GLN A 114 -0.78 0.60 -14.55
N TYR A 115 -0.08 -0.18 -15.40
CA TYR A 115 0.64 -1.37 -14.95
C TYR A 115 1.94 -1.04 -14.20
N ALA A 116 2.52 0.15 -14.38
CA ALA A 116 3.67 0.61 -13.60
C ALA A 116 3.29 1.08 -12.18
N ASP A 117 2.03 1.44 -11.96
CA ASP A 117 1.56 1.90 -10.65
C ASP A 117 1.29 0.71 -9.72
N TYR A 118 2.17 0.52 -8.72
CA TYR A 118 2.08 -0.57 -7.75
C TYR A 118 0.74 -0.61 -6.99
N ARG A 119 0.03 0.51 -6.86
CA ARG A 119 -1.25 0.60 -6.16
C ARG A 119 -2.33 -0.25 -6.82
N ASN A 120 -2.24 -0.47 -8.14
CA ASN A 120 -3.20 -1.27 -8.88
C ASN A 120 -3.11 -2.77 -8.58
N TYR A 121 -2.04 -3.23 -7.91
CA TYR A 121 -1.87 -4.62 -7.46
C TYR A 121 -2.36 -4.85 -6.03
N LEU A 122 -2.76 -3.78 -5.33
CA LEU A 122 -3.09 -3.79 -3.92
C LEU A 122 -4.51 -3.31 -3.67
N SER A 123 -5.13 -3.89 -2.65
CA SER A 123 -6.33 -3.37 -2.00
C SER A 123 -5.94 -2.83 -0.63
N PHE A 124 -6.37 -1.60 -0.35
CA PHE A 124 -6.15 -0.94 0.93
C PHE A 124 -7.48 -0.88 1.67
N SER A 125 -7.53 -1.45 2.84
CA SER A 125 -8.71 -1.40 3.71
C SER A 125 -8.33 -0.94 5.10
N MET A 126 -9.26 -0.29 5.77
CA MET A 126 -9.13 0.08 7.16
C MET A 126 -10.20 -0.64 7.98
N TYR A 127 -9.84 -1.10 9.15
CA TYR A 127 -10.78 -1.74 10.06
C TYR A 127 -10.54 -1.31 11.50
N GLU A 128 -11.64 -1.28 12.25
CA GLU A 128 -11.67 -1.04 13.66
C GLU A 128 -11.49 -2.37 14.39
N GLN A 129 -10.60 -2.42 15.36
CA GLN A 129 -10.41 -3.55 16.25
C GLN A 129 -11.17 -3.32 17.54
N VAL A 130 -12.11 -4.22 17.87
CA VAL A 130 -12.77 -4.26 19.16
C VAL A 130 -12.01 -5.25 20.03
N THR A 131 -11.55 -4.80 21.20
CA THR A 131 -10.78 -5.62 22.15
C THR A 131 -11.58 -5.93 23.40
N ASP A 132 -11.26 -7.05 24.04
CA ASP A 132 -11.75 -7.38 25.39
C ASP A 132 -10.96 -6.60 26.48
N ALA A 133 -11.32 -6.82 27.72
CA ALA A 133 -10.65 -6.20 28.88
C ALA A 133 -9.17 -6.59 29.01
N ASP A 134 -8.76 -7.69 28.43
CA ASP A 134 -7.38 -8.20 28.43
C ASP A 134 -6.59 -7.70 27.21
N GLY A 135 -7.24 -6.94 26.29
CA GLY A 135 -6.63 -6.38 25.09
C GLY A 135 -6.57 -7.34 23.89
N ASN A 136 -7.26 -8.48 23.94
CA ASN A 136 -7.35 -9.40 22.80
C ASN A 136 -8.40 -8.91 21.81
N VAL A 137 -8.07 -8.96 20.51
CA VAL A 137 -9.03 -8.60 19.46
C VAL A 137 -10.12 -9.66 19.36
N ILE A 138 -11.35 -9.25 19.65
CA ILE A 138 -12.55 -10.12 19.61
C ILE A 138 -13.36 -9.94 18.33
N ARG A 139 -13.24 -8.79 17.67
CA ARG A 139 -13.94 -8.48 16.42
C ARG A 139 -13.18 -7.44 15.63
N GLU A 140 -13.26 -7.54 14.30
CA GLU A 140 -12.81 -6.55 13.34
C GLU A 140 -14.01 -6.08 12.50
N ASN A 141 -14.19 -4.77 12.43
CA ASN A 141 -15.23 -4.15 11.60
C ASN A 141 -14.54 -3.40 10.45
N PHE A 142 -14.95 -3.65 9.22
CA PHE A 142 -14.48 -2.86 8.08
C PHE A 142 -15.10 -1.47 8.12
N VAL A 143 -14.25 -0.45 8.01
CA VAL A 143 -14.68 0.95 8.10
C VAL A 143 -15.63 1.32 6.94
N ASP A 144 -15.40 0.79 5.74
CA ASP A 144 -16.26 1.09 4.60
C ASP A 144 -17.65 0.47 4.74
N ASP A 145 -17.79 -0.66 5.44
CA ASP A 145 -19.10 -1.26 5.75
C ASP A 145 -19.86 -0.48 6.83
N MET A 146 -19.16 0.28 7.65
CA MET A 146 -19.73 1.12 8.70
C MET A 146 -20.28 2.44 8.14
N ALA A 147 -19.67 2.96 7.08
CA ALA A 147 -20.00 4.27 6.50
C ALA A 147 -21.45 4.43 6.01
N GLY A 148 -22.21 3.35 5.86
CA GLY A 148 -23.63 3.36 5.49
C GLY A 148 -24.60 3.13 6.66
N ARG A 149 -24.11 2.81 7.86
CA ARG A 149 -24.92 2.47 9.03
C ARG A 149 -24.97 3.56 10.07
N ASP A 150 -23.95 4.42 10.09
CA ASP A 150 -23.85 5.48 11.08
C ASP A 150 -24.49 6.75 10.56
N SER A 151 -25.51 7.21 11.27
CA SER A 151 -26.17 8.49 11.00
C SER A 151 -25.29 9.63 11.48
N GLY A 152 -24.66 10.36 10.57
CA GLY A 152 -23.89 11.55 10.90
C GLY A 152 -22.37 11.40 10.68
N GLY A 153 -21.55 12.08 11.46
CA GLY A 153 -20.11 12.16 11.25
C GLY A 153 -19.27 10.94 11.67
N GLU A 154 -19.85 9.93 12.31
CA GLU A 154 -19.09 8.78 12.85
C GLU A 154 -18.34 8.00 11.77
N GLY A 155 -18.94 7.79 10.59
CA GLY A 155 -18.29 7.07 9.48
C GLY A 155 -17.09 7.79 8.85
N GLN A 156 -16.83 9.06 9.17
CA GLN A 156 -15.67 9.81 8.67
C GLN A 156 -14.49 9.80 9.66
N ASN A 157 -14.76 9.55 10.94
CA ASN A 157 -13.76 9.59 12.01
C ASN A 157 -12.53 8.68 11.72
N PRO A 158 -12.68 7.43 11.27
CA PRO A 158 -11.55 6.55 10.96
C PRO A 158 -10.64 7.09 9.85
N LYS A 159 -11.20 7.74 8.83
CA LYS A 159 -10.44 8.31 7.72
C LYS A 159 -9.56 9.47 8.17
N TYR A 160 -10.08 10.34 9.05
CA TYR A 160 -9.30 11.40 9.66
C TYR A 160 -8.22 10.88 10.59
N VAL A 161 -8.50 9.84 11.36
CA VAL A 161 -7.51 9.17 12.21
C VAL A 161 -6.35 8.63 11.38
N ALA A 162 -6.61 7.96 10.25
CA ALA A 162 -5.58 7.48 9.34
C ALA A 162 -4.76 8.63 8.73
N LEU A 163 -5.45 9.70 8.32
CA LEU A 163 -4.81 10.89 7.75
C LEU A 163 -3.87 11.55 8.77
N LEU A 164 -4.35 11.77 10.00
CA LEU A 164 -3.56 12.37 11.08
C LEU A 164 -2.36 11.49 11.46
N ALA A 165 -2.52 10.16 11.49
CA ALA A 165 -1.42 9.23 11.72
C ALA A 165 -0.37 9.31 10.61
N GLY A 166 -0.79 9.44 9.34
CA GLY A 166 0.11 9.66 8.21
C GLY A 166 0.91 10.96 8.33
N PHE A 167 0.26 12.08 8.69
CA PHE A 167 0.96 13.34 8.94
C PHE A 167 1.89 13.26 10.16
N ALA A 168 1.46 12.62 11.23
CA ALA A 168 2.31 12.41 12.40
C ALA A 168 3.59 11.63 12.02
N MET A 169 3.48 10.59 11.20
CA MET A 169 4.62 9.84 10.69
C MET A 169 5.58 10.74 9.91
N LEU A 170 5.07 11.52 8.94
CA LEU A 170 5.89 12.43 8.14
C LEU A 170 6.64 13.46 8.99
N TYR A 171 5.98 14.02 10.02
CA TYR A 171 6.58 15.01 10.89
C TYR A 171 7.54 14.39 11.92
N MET A 172 7.33 13.15 12.34
CA MET A 172 8.17 12.48 13.33
C MET A 172 9.44 11.88 12.75
N GLN A 173 9.48 11.58 11.45
CA GLN A 173 10.68 11.04 10.80
C GLN A 173 11.79 12.07 10.58
N GLN A 174 11.52 13.36 10.76
CA GLN A 174 12.51 14.40 10.52
C GLN A 174 13.42 14.60 11.74
N THR A 175 14.74 14.59 11.50
CA THR A 175 15.78 14.73 12.54
C THR A 175 15.79 16.10 13.24
N ASN A 176 15.32 17.17 12.59
CA ASN A 176 15.22 18.52 13.16
C ASN A 176 13.77 18.82 13.55
N ARG A 177 13.31 18.20 14.64
CA ARG A 177 11.90 18.28 15.09
C ARG A 177 11.45 19.67 15.50
N ASP A 178 12.35 20.51 16.02
CA ASP A 178 11.98 21.74 16.71
C ASP A 178 12.00 23.00 15.83
N SER A 179 12.58 22.92 14.62
CA SER A 179 12.81 24.11 13.77
C SER A 179 11.80 24.27 12.63
N ARG A 180 10.76 23.44 12.53
CA ARG A 180 9.81 23.48 11.41
C ARG A 180 8.38 23.63 11.88
N ILE A 181 7.61 24.41 11.12
CA ILE A 181 6.16 24.54 11.31
C ILE A 181 5.53 23.19 10.97
N LYS A 182 4.79 22.62 11.94
CA LYS A 182 4.01 21.39 11.79
C LYS A 182 2.53 21.77 11.84
N LEU A 183 1.99 22.19 10.70
CA LEU A 183 0.62 22.67 10.59
C LEU A 183 -0.12 21.82 9.57
N VAL A 184 -1.27 21.30 9.93
CA VAL A 184 -2.23 20.64 9.06
C VAL A 184 -3.51 21.47 9.05
N LEU A 185 -3.91 21.96 7.90
CA LEU A 185 -5.18 22.66 7.72
C LEU A 185 -6.17 21.71 7.04
N LEU A 186 -7.27 21.41 7.72
CA LEU A 186 -8.34 20.58 7.21
C LEU A 186 -9.56 21.47 6.99
N ASP A 187 -10.03 21.55 5.74
CA ASP A 187 -11.25 22.26 5.38
C ASP A 187 -12.45 21.33 5.62
N GLU A 188 -13.49 21.88 6.28
CA GLU A 188 -14.73 21.17 6.60
C GLU A 188 -14.59 19.83 7.35
N ALA A 189 -13.44 19.56 7.95
CA ALA A 189 -13.15 18.29 8.62
C ALA A 189 -14.19 17.93 9.70
N PHE A 190 -14.72 18.95 10.39
CA PHE A 190 -15.67 18.79 11.49
C PHE A 190 -17.12 19.05 11.13
N SER A 191 -17.41 19.41 9.87
CA SER A 191 -18.79 19.75 9.44
C SER A 191 -19.79 18.59 9.56
N LYS A 192 -19.28 17.37 9.66
CA LYS A 192 -20.05 16.12 9.77
C LYS A 192 -19.65 15.26 10.97
N MET A 193 -18.85 15.80 11.90
CA MET A 193 -18.48 15.10 13.13
C MET A 193 -19.44 15.54 14.26
N ASP A 194 -19.85 14.56 15.05
CA ASP A 194 -20.64 14.83 16.26
C ASP A 194 -19.82 15.63 17.28
N GLN A 195 -20.43 16.68 17.86
CA GLN A 195 -19.74 17.61 18.80
C GLN A 195 -19.45 16.99 20.18
N GLU A 196 -19.91 15.76 20.44
CA GLU A 196 -19.82 15.10 21.75
C GLU A 196 -18.67 14.08 21.89
N ARG A 197 -17.69 14.09 20.96
CA ARG A 197 -16.50 13.20 21.06
C ARG A 197 -15.18 13.91 20.87
#